data_533b5dab04ed19d8d01f3b3926e5d877
#
_entry.id   533b5dab04ed19d8d01f3b3926e5d877
#
_cell.length_a   1.000
_cell.length_b   1.000
_cell.length_c   1.000
_cell.angle_alpha   90.00
_cell.angle_beta   90.00
_cell.angle_gamma   90.00
#
_symmetry.space_group_name_H-M   'P 1'
#
loop_
_entity.id
_entity.type
_entity.pdbx_description
1 polymer ?
#
loop_
_entity_poly.entity_id
_entity_poly.type
_entity_poly.pdbx_seq_one_letter_code
_entity_poly.pdbx_strand_id
1 'polypeptide(L)'
;MADKPSYFVTTPIYYVNADPHLGTAYSTIIADVQARFCRADGYNVKFLTGMDEHGEKVAEAAAKHGMTPQEWTDSQAPHFKQLWETLEISNDDFIRTTESRQYKAVQYLWERMKESGYLYKGSYDGWYCVPDETYFTETQVEKGDEENGTPGAHLCPDCHRPLERVKEESYFFKLSAFQDKLLKLYDEHPDFVQPDFRMNEVRSFVEGGLNDLSVSRTSFDWGIPVPFDEGHVTYVWFDALLNYMTACGYGVDSDEARAELAYRWPANLHIVGKDIIRFHCVIWPAMLMAIDEALPEHVFAHGFLTVRNAETGAAEKMSKSRGNAIAPQDVIDLLGVEGYRYYFMTDVTPGTDGAISFERMEQVYNADLANSWGNLISRSANMSVKYFDGCAPAKPTNDHAFSNPLADVADGIHDRYAAKMGALDYAGAKDEAMALIHAANHYIEDSEPWALAKDESRADELAFVIYNLLEAIRIAAHLLMPFMPTTSAEALRRISCQDEAASDDLAAACVWGGLAGGAPVEKGDPLFPRLEPRA
;
A
#
# COMPACT_ATOMS: atom_id res chain seq x y z
N MET A 1 -5.94 25.97 2.82
CA MET A 1 -5.84 24.64 2.20
C MET A 1 -5.66 24.70 0.67
N ALA A 2 -5.71 25.84 0.04
CA ALA A 2 -5.70 25.98 -1.43
C ALA A 2 -4.30 26.03 -2.09
N ASP A 3 -3.21 25.92 -1.35
CA ASP A 3 -1.85 26.13 -1.90
C ASP A 3 -1.03 24.84 -2.09
N LYS A 4 -1.46 23.69 -1.53
CA LYS A 4 -0.74 22.43 -1.69
C LYS A 4 -1.32 21.58 -2.81
N PRO A 5 -0.47 20.92 -3.63
CA PRO A 5 -0.95 19.97 -4.63
C PRO A 5 -1.69 18.80 -3.94
N SER A 6 -2.76 18.34 -4.57
CA SER A 6 -3.49 17.16 -4.10
C SER A 6 -2.74 15.88 -4.45
N TYR A 7 -2.80 14.87 -3.58
CA TYR A 7 -2.39 13.51 -3.88
C TYR A 7 -3.43 12.54 -3.33
N PHE A 8 -4.08 11.79 -4.21
CA PHE A 8 -5.09 10.81 -3.82
C PHE A 8 -4.58 9.40 -4.08
N VAL A 9 -4.35 8.66 -3.00
CA VAL A 9 -3.93 7.26 -3.02
C VAL A 9 -4.99 6.36 -2.43
N THR A 10 -5.19 5.19 -3.02
CA THR A 10 -6.20 4.23 -2.59
C THR A 10 -5.66 2.81 -2.48
N THR A 11 -6.23 2.03 -1.57
CA THR A 11 -6.16 0.56 -1.61
C THR A 11 -7.37 0.01 -2.39
N PRO A 12 -7.42 -1.31 -2.67
CA PRO A 12 -8.70 -1.96 -2.93
C PRO A 12 -9.61 -1.81 -1.70
N ILE A 13 -10.90 -1.87 -1.90
CA ILE A 13 -11.81 -2.18 -0.79
C ILE A 13 -11.87 -3.70 -0.63
N TYR A 14 -11.87 -4.16 0.60
CA TYR A 14 -11.62 -5.57 0.90
C TYR A 14 -12.91 -6.35 1.12
N TYR A 15 -12.99 -7.52 0.50
CA TYR A 15 -14.09 -8.45 0.71
C TYR A 15 -14.14 -8.93 2.17
N VAL A 16 -15.34 -8.93 2.75
CA VAL A 16 -15.59 -9.26 4.16
C VAL A 16 -16.09 -10.69 4.37
N ASN A 17 -15.58 -11.61 3.60
CA ASN A 17 -15.89 -13.03 3.75
C ASN A 17 -15.03 -13.75 4.82
N ALA A 18 -14.02 -13.10 5.34
CA ALA A 18 -13.13 -13.56 6.40
C ALA A 18 -12.37 -12.39 7.03
N ASP A 19 -11.69 -12.65 8.16
CA ASP A 19 -10.78 -11.70 8.81
C ASP A 19 -9.67 -11.25 7.85
N PRO A 20 -9.15 -10.01 8.03
CA PRO A 20 -8.05 -9.49 7.22
C PRO A 20 -6.79 -10.37 7.36
N HIS A 21 -6.06 -10.52 6.28
CA HIS A 21 -4.89 -11.39 6.19
C HIS A 21 -3.63 -10.62 5.75
N LEU A 22 -2.48 -11.29 5.67
CA LEU A 22 -1.21 -10.65 5.29
C LEU A 22 -1.28 -9.89 3.96
N GLY A 23 -1.99 -10.41 2.95
CA GLY A 23 -2.14 -9.73 1.67
C GLY A 23 -2.91 -8.41 1.79
N THR A 24 -3.98 -8.40 2.62
CA THR A 24 -4.76 -7.20 2.94
C THR A 24 -3.89 -6.14 3.62
N ALA A 25 -3.12 -6.55 4.63
CA ALA A 25 -2.19 -5.68 5.34
C ALA A 25 -1.08 -5.15 4.41
N TYR A 26 -0.56 -5.99 3.51
CA TYR A 26 0.50 -5.63 2.57
C TYR A 26 0.07 -4.50 1.62
N SER A 27 -1.07 -4.66 0.95
CA SER A 27 -1.63 -3.60 0.08
C SER A 27 -1.80 -2.28 0.83
N THR A 28 -2.29 -2.36 2.08
CA THR A 28 -2.57 -1.17 2.89
C THR A 28 -1.30 -0.47 3.36
N ILE A 29 -0.25 -1.23 3.73
CA ILE A 29 1.04 -0.65 4.11
C ILE A 29 1.72 0.03 2.92
N ILE A 30 1.65 -0.55 1.71
CA ILE A 30 2.18 0.10 0.50
C ILE A 30 1.54 1.48 0.32
N ALA A 31 0.20 1.56 0.41
CA ALA A 31 -0.51 2.82 0.29
C ALA A 31 -0.17 3.81 1.43
N ASP A 32 -0.02 3.31 2.66
CA ASP A 32 0.33 4.14 3.81
C ASP A 32 1.74 4.72 3.71
N VAL A 33 2.71 3.94 3.29
CA VAL A 33 4.10 4.42 3.09
C VAL A 33 4.12 5.51 2.01
N GLN A 34 3.39 5.31 0.91
CA GLN A 34 3.26 6.33 -0.14
C GLN A 34 2.56 7.59 0.37
N ALA A 35 1.46 7.43 1.11
CA ALA A 35 0.71 8.55 1.69
C ALA A 35 1.57 9.37 2.66
N ARG A 36 2.33 8.71 3.54
CA ARG A 36 3.24 9.37 4.49
C ARG A 36 4.36 10.10 3.79
N PHE A 37 4.97 9.49 2.77
CA PHE A 37 5.98 10.16 1.95
C PHE A 37 5.42 11.42 1.30
N CYS A 38 4.30 11.32 0.59
CA CYS A 38 3.71 12.48 -0.08
C CYS A 38 3.30 13.59 0.90
N ARG A 39 2.83 13.26 2.12
CA ARG A 39 2.57 14.27 3.17
C ARG A 39 3.83 14.98 3.59
N ALA A 40 4.92 14.23 3.81
CA ALA A 40 6.22 14.80 4.18
C ALA A 40 6.84 15.64 3.05
N ASP A 41 6.52 15.29 1.79
CA ASP A 41 6.99 15.99 0.58
C ASP A 41 6.04 17.11 0.12
N GLY A 42 5.16 17.59 1.00
CA GLY A 42 4.37 18.81 0.82
C GLY A 42 3.02 18.67 0.16
N TYR A 43 2.54 17.47 -0.13
CA TYR A 43 1.22 17.24 -0.72
C TYR A 43 0.10 17.29 0.32
N ASN A 44 -1.09 17.70 -0.12
CA ASN A 44 -2.33 17.49 0.62
C ASN A 44 -2.90 16.12 0.24
N VAL A 45 -2.56 15.10 1.02
CA VAL A 45 -2.89 13.71 0.73
C VAL A 45 -4.30 13.36 1.19
N LYS A 46 -5.01 12.58 0.35
CA LYS A 46 -6.16 11.78 0.74
C LYS A 46 -5.80 10.30 0.57
N PHE A 47 -5.86 9.54 1.65
CA PHE A 47 -5.64 8.10 1.65
C PHE A 47 -6.95 7.38 1.95
N LEU A 48 -7.47 6.64 0.96
CA LEU A 48 -8.71 5.88 1.05
C LEU A 48 -8.44 4.37 1.14
N THR A 49 -9.11 3.73 2.07
CA THR A 49 -9.27 2.28 2.17
C THR A 49 -10.71 1.95 2.51
N GLY A 50 -11.09 0.67 2.58
CA GLY A 50 -12.48 0.35 2.91
C GLY A 50 -12.83 -1.13 2.76
N MET A 51 -14.14 -1.41 2.79
CA MET A 51 -14.72 -2.74 2.74
C MET A 51 -15.72 -2.86 1.60
N ASP A 52 -15.61 -3.97 0.86
CA ASP A 52 -16.58 -4.40 -0.15
C ASP A 52 -17.54 -5.39 0.51
N GLU A 53 -18.79 -4.95 0.68
CA GLU A 53 -19.76 -5.61 1.55
C GLU A 53 -20.93 -6.23 0.81
N HIS A 54 -21.06 -6.00 -0.50
CA HIS A 54 -22.10 -6.55 -1.33
C HIS A 54 -21.67 -7.84 -2.03
N GLY A 55 -22.61 -8.48 -2.73
CA GLY A 55 -22.38 -9.67 -3.55
C GLY A 55 -22.80 -10.98 -2.89
N GLU A 56 -22.83 -12.01 -3.71
CA GLU A 56 -23.31 -13.35 -3.34
C GLU A 56 -22.42 -14.01 -2.28
N LYS A 57 -21.12 -13.85 -2.40
CA LYS A 57 -20.11 -14.41 -1.49
C LYS A 57 -20.25 -13.89 -0.05
N VAL A 58 -20.58 -12.61 0.12
CA VAL A 58 -20.84 -12.02 1.45
C VAL A 58 -22.14 -12.53 2.03
N ALA A 59 -23.20 -12.62 1.21
CA ALA A 59 -24.48 -13.19 1.61
C ALA A 59 -24.35 -14.66 2.05
N GLU A 60 -23.57 -15.46 1.32
CA GLU A 60 -23.25 -16.84 1.71
C GLU A 60 -22.48 -16.94 3.04
N ALA A 61 -21.48 -16.05 3.24
CA ALA A 61 -20.70 -16.02 4.48
C ALA A 61 -21.61 -15.68 5.67
N ALA A 62 -22.48 -14.71 5.52
CA ALA A 62 -23.47 -14.35 6.53
C ALA A 62 -24.40 -15.53 6.87
N ALA A 63 -24.96 -16.18 5.86
CA ALA A 63 -25.85 -17.34 6.04
C ALA A 63 -25.16 -18.51 6.78
N LYS A 64 -23.89 -18.78 6.49
CA LYS A 64 -23.08 -19.81 7.19
C LYS A 64 -22.92 -19.52 8.69
N HIS A 65 -23.01 -18.23 9.09
CA HIS A 65 -22.93 -17.80 10.48
C HIS A 65 -24.29 -17.52 11.11
N GLY A 66 -25.40 -17.75 10.37
CA GLY A 66 -26.76 -17.52 10.85
C GLY A 66 -27.10 -16.04 11.03
N MET A 67 -26.46 -15.16 10.29
CA MET A 67 -26.61 -13.70 10.32
C MET A 67 -27.25 -13.20 9.00
N THR A 68 -27.85 -12.01 9.06
CA THR A 68 -28.12 -11.24 7.84
C THR A 68 -26.82 -10.70 7.27
N PRO A 69 -26.76 -10.40 5.95
CA PRO A 69 -25.55 -9.81 5.37
C PRO A 69 -25.11 -8.50 6.04
N GLN A 70 -26.05 -7.65 6.46
CA GLN A 70 -25.74 -6.41 7.18
C GLN A 70 -25.13 -6.69 8.57
N GLU A 71 -25.71 -7.61 9.34
CA GLU A 71 -25.16 -7.99 10.66
C GLU A 71 -23.76 -8.59 10.52
N TRP A 72 -23.53 -9.40 9.48
CA TRP A 72 -22.23 -9.97 9.19
C TRP A 72 -21.21 -8.88 8.88
N THR A 73 -21.48 -7.99 7.93
CA THR A 73 -20.55 -6.91 7.55
C THR A 73 -20.27 -5.94 8.69
N ASP A 74 -21.28 -5.63 9.51
CA ASP A 74 -21.12 -4.82 10.71
C ASP A 74 -20.24 -5.51 11.76
N SER A 75 -20.27 -6.83 11.85
CA SER A 75 -19.39 -7.60 12.73
C SER A 75 -17.94 -7.65 12.26
N GLN A 76 -17.70 -7.58 10.94
CA GLN A 76 -16.35 -7.63 10.36
C GLN A 76 -15.63 -6.28 10.38
N ALA A 77 -16.34 -5.16 10.26
CA ALA A 77 -15.74 -3.83 10.18
C ALA A 77 -14.76 -3.50 11.33
N PRO A 78 -15.03 -3.85 12.60
CA PRO A 78 -14.08 -3.65 13.69
C PRO A 78 -12.76 -4.39 13.51
N HIS A 79 -12.74 -5.60 12.92
CA HIS A 79 -11.53 -6.40 12.74
C HIS A 79 -10.55 -5.71 11.77
N PHE A 80 -11.06 -5.15 10.66
CA PHE A 80 -10.24 -4.37 9.72
C PHE A 80 -9.71 -3.10 10.37
N LYS A 81 -10.58 -2.32 11.02
CA LYS A 81 -10.18 -1.08 11.69
C LYS A 81 -9.15 -1.32 12.78
N GLN A 82 -9.32 -2.37 13.59
CA GLN A 82 -8.36 -2.73 14.63
C GLN A 82 -6.99 -3.11 14.05
N LEU A 83 -6.95 -3.84 12.93
CA LEU A 83 -5.68 -4.16 12.27
C LEU A 83 -5.02 -2.88 11.72
N TRP A 84 -5.79 -1.94 11.15
CA TRP A 84 -5.27 -0.65 10.68
C TRP A 84 -4.71 0.19 11.85
N GLU A 85 -5.41 0.26 12.96
CA GLU A 85 -4.90 0.92 14.17
C GLU A 85 -3.62 0.25 14.68
N THR A 86 -3.58 -1.09 14.74
CA THR A 86 -2.40 -1.84 15.17
C THR A 86 -1.19 -1.60 14.26
N LEU A 87 -1.40 -1.54 12.93
CA LEU A 87 -0.35 -1.31 11.94
C LEU A 87 -0.02 0.18 11.73
N GLU A 88 -0.63 1.09 12.51
CA GLU A 88 -0.44 2.54 12.40
C GLU A 88 -0.77 3.10 11.01
N ILE A 89 -1.83 2.57 10.37
CA ILE A 89 -2.28 3.03 9.05
C ILE A 89 -2.90 4.43 9.17
N SER A 90 -2.45 5.35 8.34
CA SER A 90 -2.82 6.77 8.38
C SER A 90 -3.90 7.16 7.36
N ASN A 91 -4.85 6.25 7.10
CA ASN A 91 -5.95 6.52 6.17
C ASN A 91 -6.84 7.68 6.65
N ASP A 92 -7.26 8.53 5.71
CA ASP A 92 -8.15 9.66 5.96
C ASP A 92 -9.62 9.25 5.88
N ASP A 93 -9.94 8.21 5.11
CA ASP A 93 -11.28 7.70 4.93
C ASP A 93 -11.29 6.16 4.92
N PHE A 94 -12.36 5.58 5.46
CA PHE A 94 -12.63 4.15 5.47
C PHE A 94 -14.05 3.93 4.96
N ILE A 95 -14.19 3.70 3.64
CA ILE A 95 -15.49 3.57 2.99
C ILE A 95 -16.04 2.15 3.12
N ARG A 96 -17.36 2.05 3.31
CA ARG A 96 -18.12 0.80 3.25
C ARG A 96 -19.15 0.90 2.13
N THR A 97 -19.26 -0.13 1.29
CA THR A 97 -20.23 -0.08 0.17
C THR A 97 -21.68 -0.05 0.63
N THR A 98 -21.98 -0.43 1.88
CA THR A 98 -23.29 -0.30 2.51
C THR A 98 -23.62 1.13 3.02
N GLU A 99 -22.69 2.07 2.93
CA GLU A 99 -22.95 3.45 3.33
C GLU A 99 -23.87 4.18 2.35
N SER A 100 -24.72 5.07 2.89
CA SER A 100 -25.67 5.83 2.08
C SER A 100 -25.02 6.68 0.97
N ARG A 101 -23.75 7.11 1.15
CA ARG A 101 -23.00 7.85 0.12
C ARG A 101 -22.70 6.96 -1.08
N GLN A 102 -22.38 5.67 -0.86
CA GLN A 102 -22.12 4.73 -1.94
C GLN A 102 -23.42 4.41 -2.71
N TYR A 103 -24.52 4.16 -2.01
CA TYR A 103 -25.83 3.95 -2.66
C TYR A 103 -26.18 5.11 -3.60
N LYS A 104 -26.06 6.35 -3.14
CA LYS A 104 -26.35 7.54 -3.96
C LYS A 104 -25.44 7.64 -5.18
N ALA A 105 -24.15 7.42 -4.98
CA ALA A 105 -23.17 7.50 -6.05
C ALA A 105 -23.41 6.42 -7.13
N VAL A 106 -23.69 5.17 -6.72
CA VAL A 106 -23.97 4.06 -7.65
C VAL A 106 -25.28 4.29 -8.39
N GLN A 107 -26.32 4.75 -7.73
CA GLN A 107 -27.58 5.08 -8.40
C GLN A 107 -27.41 6.22 -9.41
N TYR A 108 -26.61 7.24 -9.06
CA TYR A 108 -26.25 8.31 -9.99
C TYR A 108 -25.42 7.80 -11.17
N LEU A 109 -24.46 6.87 -10.94
CA LEU A 109 -23.72 6.20 -12.00
C LEU A 109 -24.66 5.48 -12.99
N TRP A 110 -25.68 4.73 -12.48
CA TRP A 110 -26.63 4.04 -13.32
C TRP A 110 -27.40 4.97 -14.27
N GLU A 111 -27.82 6.14 -13.78
CA GLU A 111 -28.48 7.14 -14.62
C GLU A 111 -27.53 7.70 -15.68
N ARG A 112 -26.28 8.05 -15.31
CA ARG A 112 -25.26 8.52 -16.26
C ARG A 112 -24.92 7.46 -17.30
N MET A 113 -24.79 6.21 -16.91
CA MET A 113 -24.53 5.08 -17.83
C MET A 113 -25.70 4.84 -18.80
N LYS A 114 -26.94 4.99 -18.34
CA LYS A 114 -28.13 4.90 -19.19
C LYS A 114 -28.16 6.01 -20.24
N GLU A 115 -27.88 7.24 -19.83
CA GLU A 115 -27.82 8.41 -20.70
C GLU A 115 -26.69 8.29 -21.74
N SER A 116 -25.55 7.70 -21.37
CA SER A 116 -24.41 7.51 -22.27
C SER A 116 -24.69 6.54 -23.44
N GLY A 117 -25.74 5.71 -23.33
CA GLY A 117 -26.10 4.71 -24.33
C GLY A 117 -25.19 3.48 -24.39
N TYR A 118 -24.32 3.31 -23.39
CA TYR A 118 -23.45 2.13 -23.27
C TYR A 118 -24.07 1.00 -22.43
N LEU A 119 -25.34 1.13 -22.01
CA LEU A 119 -26.10 0.06 -21.36
C LEU A 119 -27.18 -0.50 -22.30
N TYR A 120 -27.41 -1.81 -22.20
CA TYR A 120 -28.57 -2.45 -22.81
C TYR A 120 -29.02 -3.63 -21.94
N LYS A 121 -30.31 -3.99 -22.04
CA LYS A 121 -30.88 -5.13 -21.32
C LYS A 121 -30.81 -6.37 -22.21
N GLY A 122 -30.42 -7.51 -21.65
CA GLY A 122 -30.25 -8.76 -22.34
C GLY A 122 -30.39 -9.95 -21.41
N SER A 123 -30.09 -11.15 -21.92
CA SER A 123 -30.04 -12.38 -21.11
C SER A 123 -28.61 -12.89 -21.05
N TYR A 124 -28.08 -13.07 -19.86
CA TYR A 124 -26.83 -13.78 -19.65
C TYR A 124 -27.11 -15.29 -19.62
N ASP A 125 -26.33 -16.08 -20.35
CA ASP A 125 -26.33 -17.53 -20.29
C ASP A 125 -24.87 -18.00 -20.42
N GLY A 126 -24.22 -18.24 -19.30
CA GLY A 126 -22.78 -18.54 -19.25
C GLY A 126 -22.33 -19.07 -17.89
N TRP A 127 -21.03 -19.07 -17.68
CA TRP A 127 -20.39 -19.56 -16.48
C TRP A 127 -20.06 -18.43 -15.52
N TYR A 128 -20.20 -18.67 -14.23
CA TYR A 128 -19.93 -17.71 -13.17
C TYR A 128 -19.08 -18.35 -12.08
N CYS A 129 -18.04 -17.66 -11.66
CA CYS A 129 -17.21 -18.02 -10.53
C CYS A 129 -17.67 -17.25 -9.28
N VAL A 130 -18.36 -17.91 -8.37
CA VAL A 130 -18.79 -17.27 -7.11
C VAL A 130 -17.59 -16.79 -6.27
N PRO A 131 -16.50 -17.58 -6.14
CA PRO A 131 -15.34 -17.11 -5.36
C PRO A 131 -14.62 -15.88 -5.91
N ASP A 132 -14.59 -15.69 -7.23
CA ASP A 132 -13.92 -14.55 -7.88
C ASP A 132 -14.91 -13.51 -8.38
N GLU A 133 -16.21 -13.79 -8.22
CA GLU A 133 -17.34 -12.99 -8.70
C GLU A 133 -17.18 -12.53 -10.16
N THR A 134 -16.79 -13.48 -11.03
CA THR A 134 -16.40 -13.20 -12.42
C THR A 134 -17.17 -14.08 -13.39
N TYR A 135 -17.58 -13.50 -14.51
CA TYR A 135 -18.27 -14.16 -15.60
C TYR A 135 -17.29 -14.72 -16.65
N PHE A 136 -17.58 -15.91 -17.16
CA PHE A 136 -16.79 -16.59 -18.18
C PHE A 136 -17.68 -17.12 -19.32
N THR A 137 -17.16 -17.01 -20.53
CA THR A 137 -17.75 -17.67 -21.72
C THR A 137 -17.30 -19.14 -21.78
N GLU A 138 -18.00 -19.95 -22.57
CA GLU A 138 -17.67 -21.37 -22.76
C GLU A 138 -16.23 -21.61 -23.26
N THR A 139 -15.65 -20.64 -23.96
CA THR A 139 -14.28 -20.72 -24.51
C THR A 139 -13.20 -20.33 -23.52
N GLN A 140 -13.57 -19.69 -22.43
CA GLN A 140 -12.63 -19.21 -21.40
C GLN A 140 -12.46 -20.19 -20.23
N VAL A 141 -13.39 -21.13 -20.07
CA VAL A 141 -13.40 -22.06 -18.94
C VAL A 141 -12.39 -23.18 -19.12
N GLU A 142 -11.78 -23.63 -18.05
CA GLU A 142 -10.98 -24.84 -18.00
C GLU A 142 -11.86 -26.07 -17.81
N LYS A 143 -11.43 -27.23 -18.32
CA LYS A 143 -12.12 -28.49 -18.09
C LYS A 143 -11.41 -29.28 -17.01
N GLY A 144 -12.16 -29.66 -15.99
CA GLY A 144 -11.67 -30.55 -14.95
C GLY A 144 -11.43 -31.96 -15.47
N ASP A 145 -10.45 -32.62 -14.90
CA ASP A 145 -10.02 -33.98 -15.23
C ASP A 145 -10.07 -34.93 -14.02
N GLU A 146 -9.73 -36.20 -14.25
CA GLU A 146 -9.68 -37.22 -13.20
C GLU A 146 -8.50 -37.02 -12.23
N GLU A 147 -7.38 -36.42 -12.70
CA GLU A 147 -6.19 -36.16 -11.87
C GLU A 147 -6.48 -35.12 -10.80
N ASN A 148 -7.29 -34.11 -11.12
CA ASN A 148 -7.71 -33.05 -10.19
C ASN A 148 -8.97 -33.41 -9.40
N GLY A 149 -9.53 -34.60 -9.58
CA GLY A 149 -10.73 -35.06 -8.87
C GLY A 149 -12.02 -34.34 -9.27
N THR A 150 -12.05 -33.69 -10.44
CA THR A 150 -13.17 -32.89 -10.94
C THR A 150 -13.57 -33.25 -12.37
N PRO A 151 -13.72 -34.57 -12.71
CA PRO A 151 -14.00 -34.98 -14.10
C PRO A 151 -15.27 -34.38 -14.63
N GLY A 152 -15.16 -33.68 -15.77
CA GLY A 152 -16.28 -33.07 -16.48
C GLY A 152 -16.78 -31.73 -15.86
N ALA A 153 -16.20 -31.24 -14.81
CA ALA A 153 -16.50 -29.91 -14.27
C ALA A 153 -15.93 -28.80 -15.15
N HIS A 154 -16.62 -27.67 -15.19
CA HIS A 154 -16.07 -26.43 -15.74
C HIS A 154 -15.39 -25.67 -14.60
N LEU A 155 -14.13 -25.33 -14.77
CA LEU A 155 -13.32 -24.67 -13.74
C LEU A 155 -12.99 -23.24 -14.14
N CYS A 156 -12.88 -22.40 -13.13
CA CYS A 156 -12.41 -21.02 -13.27
C CYS A 156 -10.93 -21.02 -13.71
N PRO A 157 -10.56 -20.30 -14.76
CA PRO A 157 -9.16 -20.23 -15.21
C PRO A 157 -8.24 -19.48 -14.22
N ASP A 158 -8.82 -18.66 -13.33
CA ASP A 158 -8.05 -17.86 -12.39
C ASP A 158 -7.86 -18.57 -11.03
N CYS A 159 -8.91 -19.19 -10.47
CA CYS A 159 -8.82 -19.86 -9.16
C CYS A 159 -8.97 -21.38 -9.17
N HIS A 160 -9.22 -22.00 -10.35
CA HIS A 160 -9.38 -23.44 -10.58
C HIS A 160 -10.52 -24.11 -9.80
N ARG A 161 -11.50 -23.32 -9.30
CA ARG A 161 -12.70 -23.83 -8.61
C ARG A 161 -13.83 -24.10 -9.61
N PRO A 162 -14.76 -24.99 -9.25
CA PRO A 162 -15.94 -25.26 -10.08
C PRO A 162 -16.76 -24.00 -10.34
N LEU A 163 -17.20 -23.84 -11.57
CA LEU A 163 -18.06 -22.76 -12.02
C LEU A 163 -19.52 -23.18 -11.97
N GLU A 164 -20.40 -22.21 -11.78
CA GLU A 164 -21.84 -22.39 -11.84
C GLU A 164 -22.39 -21.90 -13.18
N ARG A 165 -23.41 -22.61 -13.73
CA ARG A 165 -24.12 -22.14 -14.90
C ARG A 165 -25.19 -21.15 -14.46
N VAL A 166 -25.10 -19.91 -14.94
CA VAL A 166 -26.05 -18.84 -14.63
C VAL A 166 -26.82 -18.47 -15.89
N LYS A 167 -28.14 -18.42 -15.77
CA LYS A 167 -29.03 -17.92 -16.81
C LYS A 167 -30.01 -16.95 -16.19
N GLU A 168 -29.83 -15.67 -16.48
CA GLU A 168 -30.65 -14.61 -15.92
C GLU A 168 -30.77 -13.41 -16.87
N GLU A 169 -31.80 -12.59 -16.65
CA GLU A 169 -31.90 -11.29 -17.29
C GLU A 169 -30.90 -10.35 -16.64
N SER A 170 -30.20 -9.55 -17.42
CA SER A 170 -29.19 -8.63 -16.92
C SER A 170 -29.11 -7.37 -17.77
N TYR A 171 -28.62 -6.31 -17.18
CA TYR A 171 -28.07 -5.15 -17.89
C TYR A 171 -26.62 -5.44 -18.27
N PHE A 172 -26.28 -5.07 -19.51
CA PHE A 172 -24.94 -5.22 -20.06
C PHE A 172 -24.31 -3.86 -20.30
N PHE A 173 -23.06 -3.72 -19.84
CA PHE A 173 -22.18 -2.62 -20.20
C PHE A 173 -21.40 -2.99 -21.47
N LYS A 174 -21.47 -2.13 -22.51
CA LYS A 174 -20.80 -2.32 -23.80
C LYS A 174 -19.28 -2.15 -23.67
N LEU A 175 -18.62 -3.00 -22.88
CA LEU A 175 -17.18 -2.96 -22.64
C LEU A 175 -16.40 -3.12 -23.95
N SER A 176 -16.91 -3.93 -24.89
CA SER A 176 -16.31 -4.12 -26.22
C SER A 176 -16.14 -2.83 -27.03
N ALA A 177 -16.98 -1.82 -26.79
CA ALA A 177 -16.88 -0.51 -27.45
C ALA A 177 -15.68 0.34 -26.99
N PHE A 178 -14.98 -0.09 -25.96
CA PHE A 178 -13.84 0.66 -25.37
C PHE A 178 -12.48 0.04 -25.71
N GLN A 179 -12.43 -1.08 -26.43
CA GLN A 179 -11.18 -1.78 -26.75
C GLN A 179 -10.13 -0.84 -27.36
N ASP A 180 -10.46 -0.14 -28.45
CA ASP A 180 -9.51 0.75 -29.13
C ASP A 180 -9.13 1.96 -28.27
N LYS A 181 -10.06 2.45 -27.44
CA LYS A 181 -9.80 3.58 -26.51
C LYS A 181 -8.83 3.15 -25.39
N LEU A 182 -8.95 1.94 -24.88
CA LEU A 182 -8.06 1.38 -23.87
C LEU A 182 -6.67 1.13 -24.43
N LEU A 183 -6.56 0.55 -25.64
CA LEU A 183 -5.26 0.37 -26.29
C LEU A 183 -4.57 1.71 -26.54
N LYS A 184 -5.34 2.73 -26.96
CA LYS A 184 -4.82 4.08 -27.11
C LYS A 184 -4.35 4.68 -25.77
N LEU A 185 -5.11 4.49 -24.68
CA LEU A 185 -4.67 4.90 -23.33
C LEU A 185 -3.31 4.31 -22.98
N TYR A 186 -3.10 3.00 -23.21
CA TYR A 186 -1.84 2.34 -22.90
C TYR A 186 -0.68 2.79 -23.79
N ASP A 187 -0.96 3.23 -25.02
CA ASP A 187 0.06 3.81 -25.91
C ASP A 187 0.47 5.23 -25.50
N GLU A 188 -0.50 6.03 -25.07
CA GLU A 188 -0.28 7.44 -24.66
C GLU A 188 0.27 7.55 -23.24
N HIS A 189 -0.04 6.57 -22.36
CA HIS A 189 0.35 6.51 -20.95
C HIS A 189 0.98 5.15 -20.64
N PRO A 190 2.23 4.88 -21.06
CA PRO A 190 2.88 3.60 -20.85
C PRO A 190 3.14 3.25 -19.39
N ASP A 191 3.09 4.24 -18.50
CA ASP A 191 3.24 4.15 -17.05
C ASP A 191 1.90 4.06 -16.29
N PHE A 192 0.77 4.02 -17.02
CA PHE A 192 -0.57 3.89 -16.41
C PHE A 192 -0.68 2.64 -15.53
N VAL A 193 -0.10 1.51 -15.98
CA VAL A 193 -0.06 0.25 -15.22
C VAL A 193 1.37 -0.06 -14.81
N GLN A 194 1.61 -0.20 -13.52
CA GLN A 194 2.92 -0.49 -12.95
C GLN A 194 2.90 -1.78 -12.13
N PRO A 195 4.03 -2.55 -12.15
CA PRO A 195 5.20 -2.35 -12.99
C PRO A 195 4.95 -2.73 -14.46
N ASP A 196 5.87 -2.33 -15.35
CA ASP A 196 5.72 -2.44 -16.83
C ASP A 196 5.30 -3.81 -17.34
N PHE A 197 5.77 -4.90 -16.72
CA PHE A 197 5.38 -6.24 -17.15
C PHE A 197 3.89 -6.53 -16.92
N ARG A 198 3.23 -5.84 -15.97
CA ARG A 198 1.79 -5.90 -15.77
C ARG A 198 1.01 -5.17 -16.84
N MET A 199 1.56 -4.09 -17.39
CA MET A 199 0.99 -3.42 -18.56
C MET A 199 0.91 -4.40 -19.74
N ASN A 200 1.95 -5.23 -19.97
CA ASN A 200 1.94 -6.23 -21.04
C ASN A 200 0.82 -7.28 -20.85
N GLU A 201 0.56 -7.70 -19.62
CA GLU A 201 -0.54 -8.62 -19.29
C GLU A 201 -1.90 -8.00 -19.62
N VAL A 202 -2.13 -6.77 -19.17
CA VAL A 202 -3.39 -6.03 -19.41
C VAL A 202 -3.59 -5.77 -20.91
N ARG A 203 -2.55 -5.31 -21.61
CA ARG A 203 -2.59 -5.08 -23.05
C ARG A 203 -2.95 -6.34 -23.82
N SER A 204 -2.28 -7.46 -23.53
CA SER A 204 -2.57 -8.75 -24.19
C SER A 204 -3.99 -9.20 -23.97
N PHE A 205 -4.54 -8.96 -22.78
CA PHE A 205 -5.94 -9.27 -22.48
C PHE A 205 -6.91 -8.43 -23.36
N VAL A 206 -6.67 -7.13 -23.50
CA VAL A 206 -7.51 -6.24 -24.32
C VAL A 206 -7.37 -6.54 -25.81
N GLU A 207 -6.15 -6.81 -26.31
CA GLU A 207 -5.88 -7.22 -27.70
C GLU A 207 -6.57 -8.54 -28.07
N GLY A 208 -6.78 -9.42 -27.10
CA GLY A 208 -7.52 -10.67 -27.25
C GLY A 208 -9.01 -10.50 -27.58
N GLY A 209 -9.54 -9.27 -27.45
CA GLY A 209 -10.94 -8.92 -27.69
C GLY A 209 -11.77 -8.85 -26.40
N LEU A 210 -12.50 -7.76 -26.25
CA LEU A 210 -13.37 -7.53 -25.09
C LEU A 210 -14.81 -7.95 -25.40
N ASN A 211 -15.44 -8.61 -24.43
CA ASN A 211 -16.87 -8.91 -24.43
C ASN A 211 -17.62 -7.91 -23.56
N ASP A 212 -18.91 -7.71 -23.88
CA ASP A 212 -19.78 -6.89 -23.04
C ASP A 212 -19.97 -7.54 -21.66
N LEU A 213 -19.98 -6.72 -20.63
CA LEU A 213 -20.01 -7.16 -19.24
C LEU A 213 -21.43 -7.11 -18.68
N SER A 214 -21.90 -8.22 -18.08
CA SER A 214 -23.11 -8.25 -17.26
C SER A 214 -22.88 -7.44 -15.99
N VAL A 215 -23.71 -6.39 -15.74
CA VAL A 215 -23.51 -5.42 -14.64
C VAL A 215 -24.68 -5.39 -13.66
N SER A 216 -25.64 -6.31 -13.79
CA SER A 216 -26.70 -6.49 -12.80
C SER A 216 -27.03 -7.96 -12.57
N ARG A 217 -27.63 -8.26 -11.43
CA ARG A 217 -28.04 -9.61 -11.01
C ARG A 217 -29.52 -9.60 -10.60
N THR A 218 -30.17 -10.75 -10.81
CA THR A 218 -31.56 -11.00 -10.37
C THR A 218 -31.69 -12.25 -9.50
N SER A 219 -30.60 -13.00 -9.32
CA SER A 219 -30.58 -14.26 -8.55
C SER A 219 -30.50 -14.07 -7.04
N PHE A 220 -30.13 -12.89 -6.57
CA PHE A 220 -30.06 -12.50 -5.15
C PHE A 220 -30.38 -11.00 -4.98
N ASP A 221 -30.58 -10.56 -3.75
CA ASP A 221 -31.04 -9.20 -3.41
C ASP A 221 -30.06 -8.37 -2.57
N TRP A 222 -28.89 -8.96 -2.20
CA TRP A 222 -27.87 -8.25 -1.42
C TRP A 222 -26.94 -7.42 -2.32
N GLY A 223 -27.32 -6.20 -2.59
CA GLY A 223 -26.62 -5.24 -3.44
C GLY A 223 -27.40 -3.94 -3.59
N ILE A 224 -26.85 -2.97 -4.29
CA ILE A 224 -27.48 -1.68 -4.56
C ILE A 224 -28.49 -1.86 -5.70
N PRO A 225 -29.80 -1.55 -5.49
CA PRO A 225 -30.82 -1.68 -6.52
C PRO A 225 -30.54 -0.77 -7.71
N VAL A 226 -30.85 -1.26 -8.92
CA VAL A 226 -30.86 -0.43 -10.14
C VAL A 226 -32.01 0.59 -10.04
N PRO A 227 -31.78 1.91 -10.13
CA PRO A 227 -32.77 2.92 -9.76
C PRO A 227 -34.03 2.94 -10.66
N PHE A 228 -33.93 2.43 -11.88
CA PHE A 228 -35.05 2.38 -12.83
C PHE A 228 -35.56 0.96 -13.10
N ASP A 229 -35.07 -0.06 -12.35
CA ASP A 229 -35.52 -1.45 -12.45
C ASP A 229 -35.23 -2.21 -11.14
N GLU A 230 -36.14 -2.10 -10.18
CA GLU A 230 -36.00 -2.62 -8.81
C GLU A 230 -35.86 -4.15 -8.72
N GLY A 231 -36.12 -4.88 -9.82
CA GLY A 231 -35.89 -6.33 -9.92
C GLY A 231 -34.40 -6.71 -10.09
N HIS A 232 -33.54 -5.74 -10.25
CA HIS A 232 -32.10 -5.93 -10.45
C HIS A 232 -31.29 -5.28 -9.34
N VAL A 233 -30.25 -5.96 -8.88
CA VAL A 233 -29.20 -5.38 -8.05
C VAL A 233 -27.92 -5.19 -8.86
N THR A 234 -27.15 -4.20 -8.49
CA THR A 234 -25.87 -3.88 -9.13
C THR A 234 -24.87 -5.02 -8.95
N TYR A 235 -24.18 -5.40 -10.02
CA TYR A 235 -23.05 -6.31 -9.97
C TYR A 235 -21.94 -5.73 -9.09
N VAL A 236 -21.37 -6.55 -8.22
CA VAL A 236 -20.44 -6.10 -7.16
C VAL A 236 -19.29 -5.23 -7.66
N TRP A 237 -18.66 -5.58 -8.78
CA TRP A 237 -17.55 -4.77 -9.30
C TRP A 237 -17.99 -3.44 -9.92
N PHE A 238 -19.23 -3.36 -10.42
CA PHE A 238 -19.79 -2.10 -10.91
C PHE A 238 -20.15 -1.14 -9.78
N ASP A 239 -20.43 -1.68 -8.60
CA ASP A 239 -20.58 -0.97 -7.33
C ASP A 239 -19.21 -0.62 -6.74
N ALA A 240 -18.39 -1.64 -6.49
CA ALA A 240 -17.14 -1.51 -5.76
C ALA A 240 -16.17 -0.51 -6.39
N LEU A 241 -15.97 -0.53 -7.71
CA LEU A 241 -15.03 0.36 -8.38
C LEU A 241 -15.36 1.85 -8.23
N LEU A 242 -16.65 2.18 -8.02
CA LEU A 242 -17.07 3.57 -7.84
C LEU A 242 -16.69 4.16 -6.48
N ASN A 243 -16.32 3.34 -5.50
CA ASN A 243 -15.96 3.80 -4.16
C ASN A 243 -14.93 4.94 -4.17
N TYR A 244 -14.00 4.91 -5.10
CA TYR A 244 -12.93 5.90 -5.25
C TYR A 244 -13.46 7.30 -5.51
N MET A 245 -14.43 7.43 -6.42
CA MET A 245 -15.09 8.71 -6.68
C MET A 245 -16.10 9.08 -5.59
N THR A 246 -16.79 8.08 -5.04
CA THR A 246 -17.73 8.29 -3.92
C THR A 246 -17.04 8.97 -2.74
N ALA A 247 -15.84 8.55 -2.40
CA ALA A 247 -15.03 9.15 -1.33
C ALA A 247 -14.67 10.63 -1.60
N CYS A 248 -14.73 11.06 -2.86
CA CYS A 248 -14.50 12.44 -3.28
C CYS A 248 -15.81 13.25 -3.47
N GLY A 249 -16.97 12.65 -3.13
CA GLY A 249 -18.26 13.36 -3.21
C GLY A 249 -19.05 13.16 -4.51
N TYR A 250 -18.65 12.20 -5.38
CA TYR A 250 -19.41 11.87 -6.58
C TYR A 250 -20.85 11.47 -6.25
N GLY A 251 -21.80 11.96 -7.05
CA GLY A 251 -23.23 11.70 -6.85
C GLY A 251 -23.89 12.54 -5.74
N VAL A 252 -23.17 13.46 -5.11
CA VAL A 252 -23.70 14.39 -4.13
C VAL A 252 -23.89 15.76 -4.74
N ASP A 253 -25.13 16.26 -4.73
CA ASP A 253 -25.47 17.59 -5.30
C ASP A 253 -25.27 18.70 -4.27
N SER A 254 -23.98 19.07 -4.04
CA SER A 254 -23.61 20.25 -3.25
C SER A 254 -22.36 20.91 -3.84
N ASP A 255 -22.15 22.19 -3.55
CA ASP A 255 -20.95 22.93 -4.02
C ASP A 255 -19.68 22.37 -3.36
N GLU A 256 -19.76 21.97 -2.11
CA GLU A 256 -18.63 21.36 -1.36
C GLU A 256 -18.21 20.03 -1.98
N ALA A 257 -19.17 19.16 -2.32
CA ALA A 257 -18.87 17.86 -2.93
C ALA A 257 -18.26 18.03 -4.33
N ARG A 258 -18.80 18.97 -5.12
CA ARG A 258 -18.22 19.31 -6.44
C ARG A 258 -16.79 19.85 -6.32
N ALA A 259 -16.52 20.70 -5.33
CA ALA A 259 -15.20 21.24 -5.08
C ALA A 259 -14.22 20.15 -4.60
N GLU A 260 -14.64 19.26 -3.70
CA GLU A 260 -13.82 18.13 -3.24
C GLU A 260 -13.51 17.17 -4.39
N LEU A 261 -14.50 16.81 -5.22
CA LEU A 261 -14.29 15.97 -6.39
C LEU A 261 -13.28 16.62 -7.36
N ALA A 262 -13.46 17.88 -7.70
CA ALA A 262 -12.57 18.60 -8.61
C ALA A 262 -11.14 18.75 -8.06
N TYR A 263 -10.95 18.76 -6.75
CA TYR A 263 -9.65 18.88 -6.11
C TYR A 263 -8.94 17.53 -5.93
N ARG A 264 -9.70 16.44 -5.72
CA ARG A 264 -9.16 15.11 -5.41
C ARG A 264 -9.11 14.18 -6.60
N TRP A 265 -10.10 14.25 -7.50
CA TRP A 265 -10.17 13.36 -8.64
C TRP A 265 -9.50 14.01 -9.88
N PRO A 266 -8.72 13.26 -10.66
CA PRO A 266 -8.50 11.81 -10.58
C PRO A 266 -7.57 11.37 -9.45
N ALA A 267 -7.66 10.08 -9.09
CA ALA A 267 -6.70 9.47 -8.17
C ALA A 267 -5.31 9.43 -8.81
N ASN A 268 -4.27 9.79 -8.04
CA ASN A 268 -2.89 9.69 -8.50
C ASN A 268 -2.40 8.23 -8.51
N LEU A 269 -2.89 7.41 -7.56
CA LEU A 269 -2.41 6.04 -7.46
C LEU A 269 -3.48 5.10 -6.87
N HIS A 270 -3.83 4.07 -7.63
CA HIS A 270 -4.53 2.90 -7.13
C HIS A 270 -3.54 1.77 -6.84
N ILE A 271 -3.43 1.33 -5.58
CA ILE A 271 -2.66 0.14 -5.18
C ILE A 271 -3.60 -1.06 -5.22
N VAL A 272 -3.27 -2.11 -5.96
CA VAL A 272 -4.14 -3.28 -6.12
C VAL A 272 -3.34 -4.58 -6.11
N GLY A 273 -3.97 -5.69 -5.77
CA GLY A 273 -3.42 -7.02 -6.02
C GLY A 273 -3.45 -7.38 -7.52
N LYS A 274 -2.51 -8.18 -7.97
CA LYS A 274 -2.44 -8.63 -9.38
C LYS A 274 -3.70 -9.37 -9.85
N ASP A 275 -4.43 -9.99 -8.93
CA ASP A 275 -5.69 -10.74 -9.18
C ASP A 275 -6.84 -9.85 -9.65
N ILE A 276 -6.84 -8.58 -9.27
CA ILE A 276 -7.89 -7.61 -9.62
C ILE A 276 -7.43 -6.56 -10.64
N ILE A 277 -6.29 -6.78 -11.28
CA ILE A 277 -5.71 -5.83 -12.23
C ILE A 277 -6.64 -5.55 -13.42
N ARG A 278 -7.36 -6.56 -13.92
CA ARG A 278 -8.29 -6.41 -15.05
C ARG A 278 -9.45 -5.48 -14.70
N PHE A 279 -9.93 -5.54 -13.46
CA PHE A 279 -11.00 -4.64 -13.00
C PHE A 279 -10.54 -3.19 -12.98
N HIS A 280 -9.33 -2.91 -12.48
CA HIS A 280 -8.81 -1.55 -12.30
C HIS A 280 -8.17 -0.96 -13.56
N CYS A 281 -7.66 -1.81 -14.46
CA CYS A 281 -6.97 -1.33 -15.66
C CYS A 281 -7.79 -1.44 -16.94
N VAL A 282 -8.89 -2.22 -16.96
CA VAL A 282 -9.77 -2.39 -18.14
C VAL A 282 -11.17 -1.89 -17.85
N ILE A 283 -11.85 -2.49 -16.85
CA ILE A 283 -13.27 -2.20 -16.57
C ILE A 283 -13.44 -0.79 -16.02
N TRP A 284 -12.66 -0.42 -15.01
CA TRP A 284 -12.74 0.89 -14.38
C TRP A 284 -12.48 2.05 -15.35
N PRO A 285 -11.39 2.07 -16.13
CA PRO A 285 -11.20 3.10 -17.14
C PRO A 285 -12.31 3.15 -18.19
N ALA A 286 -12.83 2.00 -18.63
CA ALA A 286 -13.94 1.96 -19.58
C ALA A 286 -15.23 2.54 -18.99
N MET A 287 -15.53 2.28 -17.70
CA MET A 287 -16.66 2.88 -17.00
C MET A 287 -16.54 4.40 -16.94
N LEU A 288 -15.35 4.91 -16.58
CA LEU A 288 -15.08 6.35 -16.54
C LEU A 288 -15.20 7.01 -17.91
N MET A 289 -14.62 6.39 -18.95
CA MET A 289 -14.75 6.87 -20.33
C MET A 289 -16.21 6.90 -20.81
N ALA A 290 -17.05 5.96 -20.32
CA ALA A 290 -18.45 5.89 -20.70
C ALA A 290 -19.29 7.06 -20.13
N ILE A 291 -18.88 7.62 -19.01
CA ILE A 291 -19.56 8.74 -18.35
C ILE A 291 -18.79 10.05 -18.46
N ASP A 292 -17.74 10.10 -19.30
CA ASP A 292 -16.90 11.27 -19.57
C ASP A 292 -16.24 11.84 -18.30
N GLU A 293 -15.67 10.95 -17.49
CA GLU A 293 -14.91 11.30 -16.28
C GLU A 293 -13.41 11.07 -16.48
N ALA A 294 -12.60 11.80 -15.74
CA ALA A 294 -11.14 11.66 -15.77
C ALA A 294 -10.69 10.27 -15.29
N LEU A 295 -9.58 9.77 -15.84
CA LEU A 295 -9.00 8.48 -15.48
C LEU A 295 -8.00 8.63 -14.35
N PRO A 296 -7.79 7.62 -13.48
CA PRO A 296 -6.67 7.61 -12.53
C PRO A 296 -5.34 7.74 -13.27
N GLU A 297 -4.34 8.32 -12.60
CA GLU A 297 -3.03 8.51 -13.23
C GLU A 297 -2.26 7.19 -13.32
N HIS A 298 -2.22 6.41 -12.22
CA HIS A 298 -1.48 5.16 -12.16
C HIS A 298 -2.24 4.07 -11.40
N VAL A 299 -2.05 2.82 -11.83
CA VAL A 299 -2.46 1.61 -11.12
C VAL A 299 -1.23 0.75 -10.85
N PHE A 300 -0.89 0.56 -9.59
CA PHE A 300 0.21 -0.29 -9.17
C PHE A 300 -0.31 -1.67 -8.73
N ALA A 301 0.07 -2.72 -9.45
CA ALA A 301 -0.33 -4.09 -9.15
C ALA A 301 0.79 -4.86 -8.44
N HIS A 302 0.63 -5.07 -7.13
CA HIS A 302 1.58 -5.87 -6.37
C HIS A 302 1.34 -7.39 -6.54
N GLY A 303 2.39 -8.19 -6.31
CA GLY A 303 2.32 -9.65 -6.33
C GLY A 303 1.70 -10.25 -5.08
N PHE A 304 1.55 -11.57 -5.07
CA PHE A 304 1.09 -12.31 -3.90
C PHE A 304 2.22 -12.57 -2.90
N LEU A 305 1.84 -12.65 -1.64
CA LEU A 305 2.71 -13.20 -0.61
C LEU A 305 2.57 -14.73 -0.58
N THR A 306 3.69 -15.41 -0.72
CA THR A 306 3.81 -16.86 -0.63
C THR A 306 4.70 -17.23 0.55
N VAL A 307 4.60 -18.44 1.05
CA VAL A 307 5.47 -18.94 2.12
C VAL A 307 6.53 -19.84 1.54
N ARG A 308 7.77 -19.66 1.99
CA ARG A 308 8.85 -20.57 1.64
C ARG A 308 8.72 -21.87 2.46
N ASN A 309 8.57 -22.99 1.77
CA ASN A 309 8.57 -24.30 2.40
C ASN A 309 9.94 -24.58 3.01
N ALA A 310 9.98 -24.89 4.31
CA ALA A 310 11.23 -25.08 5.05
C ALA A 310 12.04 -26.31 4.58
N GLU A 311 11.37 -27.35 4.06
CA GLU A 311 12.04 -28.58 3.63
C GLU A 311 12.54 -28.50 2.18
N THR A 312 11.72 -27.93 1.28
CA THR A 312 12.01 -27.90 -0.17
C THR A 312 12.62 -26.58 -0.65
N GLY A 313 12.49 -25.51 0.14
CA GLY A 313 12.85 -24.14 -0.26
C GLY A 313 11.91 -23.53 -1.29
N ALA A 314 10.89 -24.26 -1.76
CA ALA A 314 9.96 -23.78 -2.79
C ALA A 314 8.98 -22.73 -2.22
N ALA A 315 8.56 -21.78 -3.09
CA ALA A 315 7.51 -20.86 -2.76
C ALA A 315 6.13 -21.54 -2.91
N GLU A 316 5.31 -21.49 -1.86
CA GLU A 316 3.98 -22.10 -1.84
C GLU A 316 2.91 -21.06 -1.50
N LYS A 317 1.75 -21.15 -2.17
CA LYS A 317 0.59 -20.32 -1.84
C LYS A 317 0.13 -20.59 -0.41
N MET A 318 -0.07 -19.54 0.37
CA MET A 318 -0.64 -19.64 1.72
C MET A 318 -2.07 -20.20 1.66
N SER A 319 -2.39 -21.14 2.55
CA SER A 319 -3.71 -21.72 2.67
C SER A 319 -3.97 -22.20 4.09
N LYS A 320 -5.12 -21.82 4.66
CA LYS A 320 -5.57 -22.35 5.98
C LYS A 320 -5.72 -23.87 5.94
N SER A 321 -6.17 -24.44 4.83
CA SER A 321 -6.34 -25.90 4.67
C SER A 321 -5.00 -26.68 4.62
N ARG A 322 -3.91 -26.02 4.20
CA ARG A 322 -2.55 -26.60 4.20
C ARG A 322 -1.80 -26.36 5.51
N GLY A 323 -2.34 -25.55 6.42
CA GLY A 323 -1.70 -25.21 7.69
C GLY A 323 -0.44 -24.33 7.54
N ASN A 324 -0.22 -23.69 6.39
CA ASN A 324 0.93 -22.82 6.12
C ASN A 324 0.55 -21.32 6.05
N ALA A 325 -0.67 -20.96 6.45
CA ALA A 325 -1.10 -19.57 6.51
C ALA A 325 -0.44 -18.89 7.71
N ILE A 326 0.16 -17.71 7.47
CA ILE A 326 0.72 -16.83 8.50
C ILE A 326 -0.27 -15.70 8.73
N ALA A 327 -0.66 -15.47 9.98
CA ALA A 327 -1.51 -14.34 10.33
C ALA A 327 -0.66 -13.05 10.51
N PRO A 328 -1.23 -11.86 10.28
CA PRO A 328 -0.54 -10.61 10.59
C PRO A 328 0.00 -10.56 12.02
N GLN A 329 -0.77 -11.06 13.00
CA GLN A 329 -0.38 -11.07 14.39
C GLN A 329 0.88 -11.92 14.66
N ASP A 330 1.08 -13.05 13.97
CA ASP A 330 2.27 -13.89 14.13
C ASP A 330 3.56 -13.13 13.79
N VAL A 331 3.48 -12.25 12.77
CA VAL A 331 4.62 -11.43 12.36
C VAL A 331 4.80 -10.21 13.28
N ILE A 332 3.70 -9.59 13.73
CA ILE A 332 3.74 -8.49 14.71
C ILE A 332 4.33 -8.97 16.04
N ASP A 333 3.96 -10.16 16.50
CA ASP A 333 4.50 -10.74 17.73
C ASP A 333 6.02 -11.02 17.62
N LEU A 334 6.50 -11.33 16.42
CA LEU A 334 7.91 -11.57 16.17
C LEU A 334 8.72 -10.27 16.04
N LEU A 335 8.28 -9.35 15.18
CA LEU A 335 9.07 -8.20 14.73
C LEU A 335 8.67 -6.89 15.40
N GLY A 336 7.52 -6.84 16.07
CA GLY A 336 6.83 -5.60 16.38
C GLY A 336 6.23 -4.96 15.11
N VAL A 337 5.40 -3.93 15.30
CA VAL A 337 4.70 -3.25 14.19
C VAL A 337 5.69 -2.65 13.18
N GLU A 338 6.69 -1.95 13.64
CA GLU A 338 7.64 -1.26 12.76
C GLU A 338 8.57 -2.22 12.02
N GLY A 339 8.98 -3.32 12.66
CA GLY A 339 9.71 -4.39 11.99
C GLY A 339 8.86 -5.08 10.91
N TYR A 340 7.56 -5.27 11.17
CA TYR A 340 6.60 -5.76 10.19
C TYR A 340 6.54 -4.82 8.96
N ARG A 341 6.29 -3.52 9.18
CA ARG A 341 6.19 -2.51 8.12
C ARG A 341 7.47 -2.44 7.30
N TYR A 342 8.62 -2.38 7.98
CA TYR A 342 9.93 -2.35 7.34
C TYR A 342 10.16 -3.57 6.45
N TYR A 343 9.94 -4.79 6.96
CA TYR A 343 10.18 -6.03 6.23
C TYR A 343 9.37 -6.11 4.94
N PHE A 344 8.06 -5.90 5.02
CA PHE A 344 7.17 -6.01 3.86
C PHE A 344 7.42 -4.94 2.80
N MET A 345 7.95 -3.79 3.18
CA MET A 345 8.24 -2.72 2.23
C MET A 345 9.63 -2.81 1.61
N THR A 346 10.54 -3.61 2.18
CA THR A 346 11.96 -3.56 1.80
C THR A 346 12.55 -4.89 1.33
N ASP A 347 12.04 -6.02 1.80
CA ASP A 347 12.52 -7.36 1.41
C ASP A 347 11.60 -8.05 0.38
N VAL A 348 10.35 -7.64 0.31
CA VAL A 348 9.40 -8.10 -0.72
C VAL A 348 9.47 -7.16 -1.92
N THR A 349 9.89 -7.67 -3.07
CA THR A 349 9.98 -6.87 -4.30
C THR A 349 8.58 -6.51 -4.80
N PRO A 350 8.21 -5.23 -4.87
CA PRO A 350 6.90 -4.82 -5.37
C PRO A 350 6.63 -5.32 -6.80
N GLY A 351 5.39 -5.75 -7.04
CA GLY A 351 4.95 -6.23 -8.37
C GLY A 351 5.18 -7.71 -8.65
N THR A 352 6.13 -8.36 -7.99
CA THR A 352 6.36 -9.82 -8.10
C THR A 352 5.86 -10.56 -6.86
N ASP A 353 5.66 -11.88 -6.98
CA ASP A 353 5.30 -12.69 -5.82
C ASP A 353 6.46 -12.77 -4.83
N GLY A 354 6.20 -12.48 -3.57
CA GLY A 354 7.19 -12.50 -2.50
C GLY A 354 7.13 -13.79 -1.68
N ALA A 355 8.23 -14.54 -1.61
CA ALA A 355 8.33 -15.75 -0.77
C ALA A 355 8.87 -15.37 0.61
N ILE A 356 7.98 -15.30 1.61
CA ILE A 356 8.31 -14.93 2.98
C ILE A 356 8.69 -16.14 3.83
N SER A 357 9.52 -15.92 4.84
CA SER A 357 9.78 -16.89 5.93
C SER A 357 10.16 -16.15 7.20
N PHE A 358 9.83 -16.72 8.34
CA PHE A 358 10.19 -16.15 9.65
C PHE A 358 11.71 -16.01 9.81
N GLU A 359 12.48 -16.96 9.33
CA GLU A 359 13.95 -16.89 9.34
C GLU A 359 14.48 -15.67 8.58
N ARG A 360 13.93 -15.40 7.39
CA ARG A 360 14.32 -14.22 6.61
C ARG A 360 13.92 -12.93 7.30
N MET A 361 12.74 -12.89 7.92
CA MET A 361 12.27 -11.76 8.72
C MET A 361 13.23 -11.44 9.86
N GLU A 362 13.63 -12.45 10.64
CA GLU A 362 14.62 -12.31 11.73
C GLU A 362 15.98 -11.81 11.23
N GLN A 363 16.44 -12.33 10.08
CA GLN A 363 17.71 -11.91 9.47
C GLN A 363 17.68 -10.41 9.09
N VAL A 364 16.65 -9.97 8.37
CA VAL A 364 16.49 -8.57 7.95
C VAL A 364 16.36 -7.66 9.16
N TYR A 365 15.50 -8.00 10.11
CA TYR A 365 15.33 -7.23 11.34
C TYR A 365 16.66 -7.07 12.12
N ASN A 366 17.38 -8.17 12.33
CA ASN A 366 18.63 -8.11 13.08
C ASN A 366 19.73 -7.36 12.31
N ALA A 367 19.83 -7.52 11.00
CA ALA A 367 20.86 -6.86 10.19
C ALA A 367 20.62 -5.35 10.09
N ASP A 368 19.43 -4.97 9.62
CA ASP A 368 19.15 -3.58 9.28
C ASP A 368 18.71 -2.76 10.49
N LEU A 369 17.80 -3.31 11.30
CA LEU A 369 17.18 -2.55 12.38
C LEU A 369 18.00 -2.63 13.67
N ALA A 370 18.29 -3.83 14.18
CA ALA A 370 19.01 -3.97 15.45
C ALA A 370 20.49 -3.59 15.34
N ASN A 371 21.21 -4.16 14.34
CA ASN A 371 22.66 -4.01 14.23
C ASN A 371 23.12 -2.75 13.48
N SER A 372 22.25 -2.18 12.61
CA SER A 372 22.60 -0.96 11.86
C SER A 372 21.92 0.27 12.43
N TRP A 373 20.60 0.42 12.27
CA TRP A 373 19.87 1.63 12.66
C TRP A 373 19.83 1.83 14.19
N GLY A 374 19.35 0.85 14.93
CA GLY A 374 19.26 0.91 16.41
C GLY A 374 20.64 1.04 17.08
N ASN A 375 21.66 0.36 16.52
CA ASN A 375 23.02 0.47 17.02
C ASN A 375 23.61 1.86 16.80
N LEU A 376 23.42 2.48 15.62
CA LEU A 376 23.88 3.85 15.34
C LEU A 376 23.31 4.83 16.35
N ILE A 377 21.98 4.81 16.57
CA ILE A 377 21.31 5.70 17.52
C ILE A 377 21.87 5.49 18.94
N SER A 378 21.93 4.24 19.39
CA SER A 378 22.40 3.91 20.76
C SER A 378 23.84 4.30 20.98
N ARG A 379 24.75 4.05 20.03
CA ARG A 379 26.17 4.40 20.13
C ARG A 379 26.37 5.93 20.16
N SER A 380 25.73 6.64 19.22
CA SER A 380 25.87 8.10 19.11
C SER A 380 25.32 8.82 20.35
N ALA A 381 24.14 8.43 20.83
CA ALA A 381 23.57 8.98 22.06
C ALA A 381 24.46 8.68 23.28
N ASN A 382 24.99 7.46 23.42
CA ASN A 382 25.91 7.11 24.51
C ASN A 382 27.18 7.94 24.46
N MET A 383 27.75 8.23 23.30
CA MET A 383 28.94 9.05 23.15
C MET A 383 28.66 10.53 23.49
N SER A 384 27.50 11.06 23.05
CA SER A 384 27.06 12.40 23.43
C SER A 384 26.89 12.53 24.93
N VAL A 385 26.21 11.60 25.59
CA VAL A 385 26.05 11.59 27.05
C VAL A 385 27.40 11.50 27.75
N LYS A 386 28.31 10.69 27.25
CA LYS A 386 29.60 10.43 27.90
C LYS A 386 30.62 11.56 27.74
N TYR A 387 30.64 12.22 26.56
CA TYR A 387 31.71 13.17 26.21
C TYR A 387 31.23 14.62 26.14
N PHE A 388 29.91 14.85 26.05
CA PHE A 388 29.29 16.17 25.90
C PHE A 388 28.11 16.39 26.84
N ASP A 389 28.12 15.73 28.00
CA ASP A 389 27.12 15.90 29.07
C ASP A 389 25.67 15.75 28.59
N GLY A 390 25.44 14.90 27.60
CA GLY A 390 24.11 14.67 27.02
C GLY A 390 23.61 15.81 26.14
N CYS A 391 24.53 16.53 25.48
CA CYS A 391 24.17 17.57 24.51
C CYS A 391 24.85 17.31 23.17
N ALA A 392 24.22 17.73 22.08
CA ALA A 392 24.85 17.78 20.77
C ALA A 392 26.01 18.78 20.81
N PRO A 393 27.18 18.46 20.26
CA PRO A 393 28.26 19.46 20.12
C PRO A 393 27.81 20.68 19.32
N ALA A 394 28.58 21.76 19.39
CA ALA A 394 28.32 22.95 18.59
C ALA A 394 28.32 22.58 17.07
N LYS A 395 27.41 23.21 16.33
CA LYS A 395 27.38 23.04 14.88
C LYS A 395 28.74 23.45 14.29
N PRO A 396 29.38 22.57 13.48
CA PRO A 396 30.64 22.90 12.83
C PRO A 396 30.53 24.15 11.93
N THR A 397 31.56 24.97 11.90
CA THR A 397 31.68 26.08 10.95
C THR A 397 32.24 25.56 9.61
N ASN A 398 32.01 26.27 8.50
CA ASN A 398 32.47 25.84 7.18
C ASN A 398 34.02 25.83 7.02
N ASP A 399 34.74 26.42 7.94
CA ASP A 399 36.22 26.53 7.89
C ASP A 399 36.95 25.43 8.70
N HIS A 400 36.26 24.30 8.97
CA HIS A 400 36.90 23.18 9.69
C HIS A 400 37.90 22.41 8.82
N ALA A 401 38.97 21.93 9.47
CA ALA A 401 40.05 21.17 8.80
C ALA A 401 39.72 19.68 8.59
N PHE A 402 38.53 19.21 9.05
CA PHE A 402 38.17 17.79 9.07
C PHE A 402 37.30 17.42 7.88
N SER A 403 37.51 16.23 7.34
CA SER A 403 36.67 15.66 6.26
C SER A 403 35.32 15.22 6.82
N ASN A 404 34.24 15.48 6.06
CA ASN A 404 32.90 15.04 6.40
C ASN A 404 32.30 14.11 5.33
N PRO A 405 32.66 12.83 5.33
CA PRO A 405 32.16 11.89 4.33
C PRO A 405 30.65 11.65 4.45
N LEU A 406 30.02 11.96 5.62
CA LEU A 406 28.57 11.78 5.79
C LEU A 406 27.79 12.88 5.07
N ALA A 407 28.30 14.11 5.05
CA ALA A 407 27.70 15.19 4.26
C ALA A 407 27.77 14.89 2.76
N ASP A 408 28.86 14.27 2.29
CA ASP A 408 28.98 13.86 0.88
C ASP A 408 27.94 12.79 0.51
N VAL A 409 27.67 11.83 1.38
CA VAL A 409 26.60 10.82 1.18
C VAL A 409 25.22 11.45 1.22
N ALA A 410 25.00 12.43 2.10
CA ALA A 410 23.73 13.12 2.25
C ALA A 410 23.46 14.15 1.15
N ASP A 411 24.46 14.54 0.37
CA ASP A 411 24.29 15.51 -0.71
C ASP A 411 23.31 14.97 -1.78
N GLY A 412 22.26 15.72 -2.06
CA GLY A 412 21.18 15.32 -2.99
C GLY A 412 20.40 14.05 -2.57
N ILE A 413 20.46 13.63 -1.30
CA ILE A 413 19.78 12.39 -0.84
C ILE A 413 18.26 12.47 -0.99
N HIS A 414 17.66 13.66 -0.76
CA HIS A 414 16.22 13.87 -0.98
C HIS A 414 15.82 13.54 -2.42
N ASP A 415 16.52 14.08 -3.40
CA ASP A 415 16.16 13.91 -4.81
C ASP A 415 16.27 12.44 -5.24
N ARG A 416 17.32 11.75 -4.79
CA ARG A 416 17.47 10.31 -5.05
C ARG A 416 16.36 9.49 -4.39
N TYR A 417 16.06 9.79 -3.13
CA TYR A 417 15.00 9.13 -2.38
C TYR A 417 13.61 9.40 -2.99
N ALA A 418 13.28 10.66 -3.28
CA ALA A 418 12.02 11.05 -3.89
C ALA A 418 11.82 10.44 -5.28
N ALA A 419 12.87 10.35 -6.10
CA ALA A 419 12.82 9.65 -7.38
C ALA A 419 12.47 8.17 -7.23
N LYS A 420 13.01 7.49 -6.21
CA LYS A 420 12.68 6.10 -5.91
C LYS A 420 11.24 5.93 -5.42
N MET A 421 10.80 6.79 -4.50
CA MET A 421 9.42 6.81 -4.00
C MET A 421 8.42 7.09 -5.12
N GLY A 422 8.71 8.05 -6.00
CA GLY A 422 7.89 8.35 -7.18
C GLY A 422 7.82 7.19 -8.20
N ALA A 423 8.88 6.39 -8.29
CA ALA A 423 8.91 5.17 -9.10
C ALA A 423 8.32 3.94 -8.37
N LEU A 424 7.79 4.09 -7.16
CA LEU A 424 7.30 3.01 -6.30
C LEU A 424 8.36 1.94 -5.97
N ASP A 425 9.64 2.33 -6.06
CA ASP A 425 10.81 1.52 -5.68
C ASP A 425 11.13 1.74 -4.19
N TYR A 426 10.28 1.21 -3.33
CA TYR A 426 10.39 1.40 -1.87
C TYR A 426 11.67 0.80 -1.30
N ALA A 427 12.13 -0.34 -1.82
CA ALA A 427 13.39 -0.95 -1.42
C ALA A 427 14.57 -0.05 -1.78
N GLY A 428 14.60 0.51 -2.99
CA GLY A 428 15.62 1.48 -3.39
C GLY A 428 15.57 2.78 -2.60
N ALA A 429 14.37 3.26 -2.24
CA ALA A 429 14.22 4.44 -1.37
C ALA A 429 14.80 4.18 0.04
N LYS A 430 14.46 3.03 0.65
CA LYS A 430 15.06 2.59 1.91
C LYS A 430 16.58 2.50 1.81
N ASP A 431 17.13 2.00 0.69
CA ASP A 431 18.57 1.86 0.50
C ASP A 431 19.31 3.22 0.54
N GLU A 432 18.69 4.32 0.12
CA GLU A 432 19.27 5.67 0.28
C GLU A 432 19.43 6.03 1.77
N ALA A 433 18.43 5.77 2.61
CA ALA A 433 18.53 5.98 4.05
C ALA A 433 19.56 5.04 4.70
N MET A 434 19.55 3.76 4.30
CA MET A 434 20.48 2.76 4.82
C MET A 434 21.93 3.03 4.41
N ALA A 435 22.17 3.61 3.24
CA ALA A 435 23.51 4.02 2.82
C ALA A 435 24.11 5.05 3.77
N LEU A 436 23.31 6.06 4.19
CA LEU A 436 23.75 7.05 5.19
C LEU A 436 24.00 6.41 6.56
N ILE A 437 23.12 5.48 7.00
CA ILE A 437 23.26 4.75 8.27
C ILE A 437 24.52 3.89 8.27
N HIS A 438 24.80 3.16 7.19
CA HIS A 438 25.99 2.33 7.06
C HIS A 438 27.26 3.19 7.02
N ALA A 439 27.25 4.30 6.27
CA ALA A 439 28.34 5.24 6.25
C ALA A 439 28.63 5.81 7.66
N ALA A 440 27.57 6.15 8.42
CA ALA A 440 27.71 6.65 9.78
C ALA A 440 28.26 5.59 10.75
N ASN A 441 27.83 4.34 10.66
CA ASN A 441 28.42 3.25 11.44
C ASN A 441 29.90 3.03 11.09
N HIS A 442 30.25 3.08 9.80
CA HIS A 442 31.65 2.97 9.35
C HIS A 442 32.51 4.17 9.83
N TYR A 443 31.94 5.38 9.76
CA TYR A 443 32.59 6.59 10.25
C TYR A 443 32.91 6.55 11.75
N ILE A 444 32.11 5.87 12.57
CA ILE A 444 32.42 5.62 13.98
C ILE A 444 33.68 4.75 14.12
N GLU A 445 33.83 3.71 13.30
CA GLU A 445 35.00 2.83 13.36
C GLU A 445 36.27 3.53 12.87
N ASP A 446 36.19 4.30 11.77
CA ASP A 446 37.32 5.01 11.18
C ASP A 446 37.83 6.17 12.03
N SER A 447 36.92 6.92 12.67
CA SER A 447 37.26 8.10 13.47
C SER A 447 37.67 7.75 14.90
N GLU A 448 37.39 6.53 15.37
CA GLU A 448 37.69 6.05 16.72
C GLU A 448 37.40 7.10 17.83
N PRO A 449 36.12 7.58 18.03
CA PRO A 449 35.79 8.64 18.98
C PRO A 449 36.28 8.36 20.39
N TRP A 450 36.38 7.09 20.78
CA TRP A 450 36.92 6.66 22.09
C TRP A 450 38.45 6.89 22.22
N ALA A 451 39.18 6.97 21.10
CA ALA A 451 40.60 7.35 21.09
C ALA A 451 40.73 8.86 21.07
N LEU A 452 39.92 9.58 20.27
CA LEU A 452 39.86 11.05 20.26
C LEU A 452 39.58 11.61 21.67
N ALA A 453 38.66 11.03 22.41
CA ALA A 453 38.29 11.46 23.76
C ALA A 453 39.40 11.33 24.81
N LYS A 454 40.53 10.70 24.51
CA LYS A 454 41.68 10.57 25.40
C LYS A 454 42.71 11.69 25.20
N ASP A 455 42.57 12.48 24.14
CA ASP A 455 43.51 13.54 23.78
C ASP A 455 42.78 14.88 23.74
N GLU A 456 42.95 15.68 24.76
CA GLU A 456 42.32 17.01 24.90
C GLU A 456 42.63 17.94 23.70
N SER A 457 43.78 17.77 23.02
CA SER A 457 44.12 18.57 21.85
C SER A 457 43.26 18.25 20.62
N ARG A 458 42.52 17.13 20.64
CA ARG A 458 41.59 16.68 19.58
C ARG A 458 40.11 16.83 19.95
N ALA A 459 39.81 17.65 20.96
CA ALA A 459 38.44 17.87 21.43
C ALA A 459 37.50 18.40 20.31
N ASP A 460 38.02 19.32 19.46
CA ASP A 460 37.27 19.87 18.34
C ASP A 460 36.93 18.79 17.27
N GLU A 461 37.86 17.87 17.02
CA GLU A 461 37.66 16.76 16.12
C GLU A 461 36.61 15.76 16.66
N LEU A 462 36.69 15.45 17.97
CA LEU A 462 35.66 14.64 18.63
C LEU A 462 34.28 15.30 18.54
N ALA A 463 34.17 16.61 18.79
CA ALA A 463 32.94 17.36 18.65
C ALA A 463 32.39 17.31 17.25
N PHE A 464 33.24 17.45 16.24
CA PHE A 464 32.91 17.35 14.85
C PHE A 464 32.33 15.95 14.49
N VAL A 465 32.98 14.88 14.92
CA VAL A 465 32.54 13.52 14.70
C VAL A 465 31.18 13.26 15.32
N ILE A 466 30.97 13.62 16.60
CA ILE A 466 29.71 13.35 17.29
C ILE A 466 28.57 14.19 16.70
N TYR A 467 28.80 15.46 16.33
CA TYR A 467 27.80 16.28 15.65
C TYR A 467 27.34 15.62 14.34
N ASN A 468 28.29 15.18 13.50
CA ASN A 468 27.98 14.58 12.20
C ASN A 468 27.21 13.26 12.33
N LEU A 469 27.48 12.45 13.35
CA LEU A 469 26.71 11.23 13.63
C LEU A 469 25.26 11.54 14.02
N LEU A 470 25.04 12.54 14.85
CA LEU A 470 23.70 12.96 15.26
C LEU A 470 22.91 13.57 14.09
N GLU A 471 23.60 14.33 13.22
CA GLU A 471 23.00 14.90 12.02
C GLU A 471 22.62 13.82 11.00
N ALA A 472 23.45 12.80 10.82
CA ALA A 472 23.11 11.64 9.98
C ALA A 472 21.87 10.89 10.51
N ILE A 473 21.75 10.76 11.85
CA ILE A 473 20.56 10.19 12.49
C ILE A 473 19.32 11.03 12.18
N ARG A 474 19.42 12.37 12.26
CA ARG A 474 18.30 13.27 11.96
C ARG A 474 17.78 13.05 10.54
N ILE A 475 18.66 13.09 9.54
CA ILE A 475 18.28 12.89 8.14
C ILE A 475 17.73 11.48 7.89
N ALA A 476 18.42 10.44 8.39
CA ALA A 476 17.97 9.06 8.23
C ALA A 476 16.58 8.83 8.87
N ALA A 477 16.28 9.45 10.02
CA ALA A 477 14.99 9.36 10.67
C ALA A 477 13.87 9.95 9.79
N HIS A 478 14.10 11.07 9.12
CA HIS A 478 13.13 11.64 8.17
C HIS A 478 12.86 10.72 6.98
N LEU A 479 13.91 10.13 6.39
CA LEU A 479 13.77 9.22 5.25
C LEU A 479 13.09 7.89 5.64
N LEU A 480 13.26 7.42 6.87
CA LEU A 480 12.64 6.20 7.37
C LEU A 480 11.23 6.43 7.96
N MET A 481 10.82 7.68 8.18
CA MET A 481 9.51 8.03 8.75
C MET A 481 8.31 7.40 8.02
N PRO A 482 8.26 7.32 6.67
CA PRO A 482 7.17 6.65 5.99
C PRO A 482 7.07 5.15 6.31
N PHE A 483 8.21 4.49 6.50
CA PHE A 483 8.30 3.05 6.80
C PHE A 483 8.07 2.74 8.27
N MET A 484 8.67 3.53 9.16
CA MET A 484 8.72 3.31 10.61
C MET A 484 8.40 4.63 11.35
N PRO A 485 7.13 5.06 11.38
CA PRO A 485 6.76 6.38 11.87
C PRO A 485 7.08 6.60 13.36
N THR A 486 6.76 5.62 14.20
CA THR A 486 6.92 5.74 15.66
C THR A 486 8.40 5.73 16.07
N THR A 487 9.20 4.80 15.52
CA THR A 487 10.63 4.72 15.84
C THR A 487 11.43 5.89 15.29
N SER A 488 11.08 6.36 14.08
CA SER A 488 11.71 7.53 13.48
C SER A 488 11.41 8.81 14.29
N ALA A 489 10.16 9.00 14.72
CA ALA A 489 9.78 10.09 15.59
C ALA A 489 10.53 10.03 16.95
N GLU A 490 10.66 8.83 17.52
CA GLU A 490 11.43 8.65 18.75
C GLU A 490 12.94 8.93 18.55
N ALA A 491 13.51 8.55 17.40
CA ALA A 491 14.90 8.90 17.08
C ALA A 491 15.10 10.42 17.01
N LEU A 492 14.20 11.15 16.35
CA LEU A 492 14.20 12.63 16.33
C LEU A 492 14.02 13.22 17.73
N ARG A 493 13.12 12.67 18.54
CA ARG A 493 12.90 13.12 19.91
C ARG A 493 14.17 13.00 20.76
N ARG A 494 14.90 11.90 20.62
CA ARG A 494 16.15 11.67 21.39
C ARG A 494 17.26 12.66 21.10
N ILE A 495 17.22 13.32 19.95
CA ILE A 495 18.18 14.37 19.55
C ILE A 495 17.54 15.76 19.54
N SER A 496 16.38 15.92 20.21
CA SER A 496 15.65 17.20 20.36
C SER A 496 15.19 17.81 19.03
N CYS A 497 14.86 16.97 18.04
CA CYS A 497 14.27 17.34 16.74
C CYS A 497 12.81 16.87 16.60
N GLN A 498 12.09 16.65 17.71
CA GLN A 498 10.71 16.13 17.70
C GLN A 498 9.72 17.00 16.90
N ASP A 499 9.92 18.31 16.85
CA ASP A 499 9.05 19.24 16.12
C ASP A 499 9.18 19.05 14.60
N GLU A 500 10.28 18.46 14.13
CA GLU A 500 10.50 18.14 12.73
C GLU A 500 9.74 16.88 12.28
N ALA A 501 9.30 16.00 13.18
CA ALA A 501 8.62 14.74 12.84
C ALA A 501 7.31 14.94 12.06
N ALA A 502 6.67 16.10 12.18
CA ALA A 502 5.47 16.49 11.44
C ALA A 502 5.77 17.45 10.27
N SER A 503 7.04 17.59 9.87
CA SER A 503 7.43 18.43 8.74
C SER A 503 6.76 17.97 7.44
N ASP A 504 6.33 18.92 6.65
CA ASP A 504 5.83 18.74 5.28
C ASP A 504 6.80 19.31 4.22
N ASP A 505 8.07 19.46 4.60
CA ASP A 505 9.18 19.88 3.73
C ASP A 505 10.35 18.90 3.92
N LEU A 506 10.21 17.71 3.34
CA LEU A 506 11.22 16.66 3.43
C LEU A 506 12.55 17.10 2.80
N ALA A 507 12.49 17.91 1.75
CA ALA A 507 13.69 18.44 1.10
C ALA A 507 14.50 19.30 2.05
N ALA A 508 13.85 20.23 2.77
CA ALA A 508 14.51 21.05 3.79
C ALA A 508 15.02 20.20 4.97
N ALA A 509 14.24 19.19 5.40
CA ALA A 509 14.62 18.28 6.46
C ALA A 509 15.86 17.43 6.11
N CYS A 510 16.10 17.14 4.84
CA CYS A 510 17.28 16.41 4.36
C CYS A 510 18.53 17.29 4.14
N VAL A 511 18.45 18.60 4.30
CA VAL A 511 19.62 19.50 4.18
C VAL A 511 20.56 19.27 5.36
N TRP A 512 21.87 19.05 5.06
CA TRP A 512 22.88 18.84 6.09
C TRP A 512 23.09 20.06 6.98
N GLY A 513 23.20 19.82 8.29
CA GLY A 513 23.45 20.87 9.28
C GLY A 513 22.17 21.45 9.87
N GLY A 514 21.06 20.72 9.86
CA GLY A 514 19.80 21.10 10.51
C GLY A 514 19.83 20.98 12.04
N LEU A 515 20.61 20.07 12.58
CA LEU A 515 20.70 19.83 14.03
C LEU A 515 21.22 21.09 14.77
N ALA A 516 20.50 21.49 15.82
CA ALA A 516 20.91 22.60 16.66
C ALA A 516 22.07 22.19 17.61
N GLY A 517 23.17 22.94 17.57
CA GLY A 517 24.25 22.76 18.55
C GLY A 517 23.76 23.03 19.96
N GLY A 518 24.21 22.23 20.92
CA GLY A 518 23.80 22.31 22.32
C GLY A 518 22.44 21.70 22.64
N ALA A 519 21.73 21.15 21.64
CA ALA A 519 20.46 20.46 21.85
C ALA A 519 20.64 19.24 22.78
N PRO A 520 19.73 18.97 23.73
CA PRO A 520 19.77 17.78 24.56
C PRO A 520 19.71 16.49 23.72
N VAL A 521 20.51 15.50 24.13
CA VAL A 521 20.52 14.16 23.54
C VAL A 521 20.23 13.14 24.64
N GLU A 522 19.19 12.35 24.43
CA GLU A 522 18.76 11.36 25.39
C GLU A 522 19.21 9.95 25.01
N LYS A 523 19.74 9.22 25.99
CA LYS A 523 19.95 7.78 25.90
C LYS A 523 18.65 7.10 26.32
N GLY A 524 18.05 6.36 25.44
CA GLY A 524 16.90 5.52 25.74
C GLY A 524 17.26 4.02 25.73
N ASP A 525 16.25 3.17 25.92
CA ASP A 525 16.36 1.74 25.66
C ASP A 525 16.62 1.49 24.16
N PRO A 526 17.20 0.34 23.78
CA PRO A 526 17.36 -0.01 22.39
C PRO A 526 16.02 0.04 21.63
N LEU A 527 15.96 0.78 20.52
CA LEU A 527 14.73 0.90 19.72
C LEU A 527 14.38 -0.42 19.05
N PHE A 528 15.39 -1.20 18.68
CA PHE A 528 15.27 -2.52 18.09
C PHE A 528 16.12 -3.51 18.91
N PRO A 529 15.54 -4.17 19.92
CA PRO A 529 16.21 -5.27 20.61
C PRO A 529 16.54 -6.39 19.64
N ARG A 530 17.74 -6.96 19.74
CA ARG A 530 18.14 -8.09 18.90
C ARG A 530 17.24 -9.29 19.16
N LEU A 531 16.74 -9.89 18.09
CA LEU A 531 15.98 -11.13 18.16
C LEU A 531 16.92 -12.32 18.29
N GLU A 532 16.62 -13.21 19.24
CA GLU A 532 17.32 -14.50 19.38
C GLU A 532 16.81 -15.48 18.31
N PRO A 533 17.70 -16.29 17.71
CA PRO A 533 17.28 -17.31 16.74
C PRO A 533 16.21 -18.22 17.34
N ARG A 534 15.18 -18.50 16.59
CA ARG A 534 14.18 -19.53 16.96
C ARG A 534 14.86 -20.90 17.03
N ALA A 535 14.58 -21.64 18.09
CA ALA A 535 15.14 -22.97 18.35
C ALA A 535 14.57 -24.02 17.37
#